data_140c049817f78b793f9378ba26449f79
#
_entry.id   140c049817f78b793f9378ba26449f79
#
_cell.length_a   1.000
_cell.length_b   1.000
_cell.length_c   1.000
_cell.angle_alpha   90.00
_cell.angle_beta   90.00
_cell.angle_gamma   90.00
#
_symmetry.space_group_name_H-M   'P 1'
#
loop_
_entity.id
_entity.type
_entity.pdbx_description
1 polymer ?
#
loop_
_entity_poly.entity_id
_entity_poly.type
_entity_poly.pdbx_seq_one_letter_code
_entity_poly.pdbx_strand_id
1 'polypeptide(L)'
;WVTDITYIATDEGWLYLAGIKDLFNGELVGYALDTRMTQQLVMQALFRAVAAKRPGKGLLHHSDRGSQYCSQAYQKLLRQFGMQVSMSRKGNCWDNAPMESCWGSLKTELVHHRRFASREQAKREITEYIEIFYNRIRKQARLGHLSPAAFSQHYYAMQMAA
;
A
#
# COMPACT_ATOMS: atom_id res chain seq x y z
N TRP A 1 4.43 2.89 8.48
CA TRP A 1 3.99 2.55 7.12
C TRP A 1 4.98 1.60 6.45
N VAL A 2 4.46 0.62 5.72
CA VAL A 2 5.26 -0.30 4.89
C VAL A 2 4.84 -0.14 3.43
N THR A 3 5.79 -0.28 2.51
CA THR A 3 5.53 -0.09 1.08
C THR A 3 6.18 -1.20 0.24
N ASP A 4 5.55 -1.49 -0.88
CA ASP A 4 6.04 -2.45 -1.86
C ASP A 4 5.40 -2.24 -3.23
N ILE A 5 5.98 -2.87 -4.26
CA ILE A 5 5.45 -2.90 -5.61
C ILE A 5 5.07 -4.33 -5.97
N THR A 6 3.89 -4.50 -6.54
CA THR A 6 3.49 -5.73 -7.21
C THR A 6 3.14 -5.48 -8.68
N TYR A 7 2.96 -6.53 -9.44
CA TYR A 7 2.60 -6.45 -10.86
C TYR A 7 1.42 -7.35 -11.18
N ILE A 8 0.63 -6.91 -12.13
CA ILE A 8 -0.60 -7.54 -12.59
C ILE A 8 -0.50 -7.75 -14.11
N ALA A 9 -0.81 -8.97 -14.57
CA ALA A 9 -0.86 -9.28 -15.97
C ALA A 9 -2.16 -8.75 -16.59
N THR A 10 -2.04 -8.14 -17.78
CA THR A 10 -3.15 -7.78 -18.64
C THR A 10 -2.85 -8.21 -20.08
N ASP A 11 -3.85 -8.28 -20.95
CA ASP A 11 -3.62 -8.61 -22.35
C ASP A 11 -2.78 -7.54 -23.09
N GLU A 12 -2.67 -6.33 -22.51
CA GLU A 12 -1.80 -5.24 -23.00
C GLU A 12 -0.38 -5.28 -22.40
N GLY A 13 -0.07 -6.26 -21.53
CA GLY A 13 1.18 -6.39 -20.81
C GLY A 13 1.07 -6.02 -19.33
N TRP A 14 2.21 -5.85 -18.67
CA TRP A 14 2.26 -5.63 -17.22
C TRP A 14 1.68 -4.27 -16.81
N LEU A 15 0.98 -4.30 -15.70
CA LEU A 15 0.58 -3.12 -14.91
C LEU A 15 1.23 -3.24 -13.53
N TYR A 16 1.92 -2.19 -13.09
CA TYR A 16 2.60 -2.12 -11.80
C TYR A 16 1.75 -1.35 -10.79
N LEU A 17 1.69 -1.87 -9.58
CA LEU A 17 0.97 -1.28 -8.45
C LEU A 17 1.95 -1.06 -7.30
N ALA A 18 2.22 0.19 -6.95
CA ALA A 18 2.88 0.54 -5.70
C ALA A 18 1.83 0.83 -4.63
N GLY A 19 2.04 0.31 -3.42
CA GLY A 19 1.12 0.52 -2.31
C GLY A 19 1.84 0.85 -1.02
N ILE A 20 1.16 1.58 -0.16
CA ILE A 20 1.59 1.93 1.19
C ILE A 20 0.52 1.49 2.17
N LYS A 21 0.91 0.67 3.13
CA LYS A 21 0.02 0.10 4.14
C LYS A 21 0.38 0.65 5.51
N ASP A 22 -0.64 1.08 6.23
CA ASP A 22 -0.52 1.41 7.65
C ASP A 22 -0.60 0.14 8.49
N LEU A 23 0.45 -0.14 9.26
CA LEU A 23 0.50 -1.33 10.11
C LEU A 23 -0.42 -1.22 11.33
N PHE A 24 -0.80 -0.03 11.73
CA PHE A 24 -1.71 0.16 12.85
C PHE A 24 -3.10 -0.44 12.54
N ASN A 25 -3.73 0.01 11.47
CA ASN A 25 -5.09 -0.39 11.13
C ASN A 25 -5.20 -1.29 9.90
N GLY A 26 -4.09 -1.58 9.21
CA GLY A 26 -4.05 -2.45 8.03
C GLY A 26 -4.56 -1.82 6.74
N GLU A 27 -4.84 -0.54 6.74
CA GLU A 27 -5.35 0.19 5.58
C GLU A 27 -4.27 0.37 4.51
N LEU A 28 -4.62 0.20 3.25
CA LEU A 28 -3.83 0.72 2.14
C LEU A 28 -4.10 2.22 2.03
N VAL A 29 -3.21 3.02 2.64
CA VAL A 29 -3.37 4.47 2.80
C VAL A 29 -3.01 5.26 1.56
N GLY A 30 -2.26 4.66 0.64
CA GLY A 30 -1.91 5.27 -0.64
C GLY A 30 -1.43 4.21 -1.63
N TYR A 31 -1.75 4.40 -2.89
CA TYR A 31 -1.31 3.53 -3.98
C TYR A 31 -1.28 4.27 -5.32
N ALA A 32 -0.53 3.73 -6.25
CA ALA A 32 -0.47 4.22 -7.63
C ALA A 32 -0.30 3.05 -8.60
N LEU A 33 -0.82 3.22 -9.81
CA LEU A 33 -0.78 2.22 -10.89
C LEU A 33 -0.18 2.84 -12.15
N ASP A 34 0.83 2.16 -12.73
CA ASP A 34 1.48 2.64 -13.95
C ASP A 34 1.92 1.45 -14.84
N THR A 35 2.21 1.75 -16.08
CA THR A 35 2.74 0.80 -17.07
C THR A 35 4.24 0.53 -16.90
N ARG A 36 4.91 1.32 -16.07
CA ARG A 36 6.35 1.23 -15.80
C ARG A 36 6.62 1.26 -14.31
N MET A 37 7.57 0.42 -13.86
CA MET A 37 8.03 0.37 -12.49
C MET A 37 9.14 1.41 -12.25
N THR A 38 8.73 2.68 -12.14
CA THR A 38 9.63 3.83 -11.99
C THR A 38 9.61 4.40 -10.57
N GLN A 39 10.57 5.28 -10.25
CA GLN A 39 10.52 6.05 -9.00
C GLN A 39 9.27 6.93 -8.90
N GLN A 40 8.73 7.43 -10.03
CA GLN A 40 7.51 8.23 -10.04
C GLN A 40 6.31 7.45 -9.53
N LEU A 41 6.23 6.15 -9.83
CA LEU A 41 5.17 5.29 -9.34
C LEU A 41 5.11 5.27 -7.81
N VAL A 42 6.25 5.02 -7.15
CA VAL A 42 6.33 4.98 -5.67
C VAL A 42 6.15 6.38 -5.06
N MET A 43 6.63 7.42 -5.72
CA MET A 43 6.41 8.81 -5.28
C MET A 43 4.93 9.20 -5.32
N GLN A 44 4.20 8.81 -6.36
CA GLN A 44 2.76 9.07 -6.47
C GLN A 44 1.98 8.35 -5.37
N ALA A 45 2.33 7.08 -5.07
CA ALA A 45 1.72 6.35 -3.96
C ALA A 45 1.95 7.09 -2.63
N LEU A 46 3.18 7.57 -2.39
CA LEU A 46 3.52 8.33 -1.18
C LEU A 46 2.78 9.67 -1.09
N PHE A 47 2.71 10.44 -2.18
CA PHE A 47 1.96 11.69 -2.21
C PHE A 47 0.47 11.47 -1.86
N ARG A 48 -0.16 10.44 -2.42
CA ARG A 48 -1.55 10.10 -2.12
C ARG A 48 -1.74 9.73 -0.66
N ALA A 49 -0.84 8.91 -0.10
CA ALA A 49 -0.88 8.53 1.31
C ALA A 49 -0.76 9.74 2.24
N VAL A 50 0.22 10.62 1.98
CA VAL A 50 0.44 11.84 2.77
C VAL A 50 -0.75 12.81 2.65
N ALA A 51 -1.28 13.00 1.44
CA ALA A 51 -2.44 13.88 1.22
C ALA A 51 -3.69 13.38 1.95
N ALA A 52 -3.92 12.05 1.96
CA ALA A 52 -5.08 11.45 2.61
C ALA A 52 -4.97 11.42 4.13
N LYS A 53 -3.78 11.11 4.67
CA LYS A 53 -3.61 10.83 6.12
C LYS A 53 -2.93 11.96 6.89
N ARG A 54 -2.21 12.84 6.23
CA ARG A 54 -1.47 13.97 6.85
C ARG A 54 -0.69 13.55 8.09
N PRO A 55 0.21 12.57 7.97
CA PRO A 55 0.89 11.99 9.13
C PRO A 55 1.75 13.04 9.83
N GLY A 56 1.87 12.92 11.14
CA GLY A 56 2.82 13.72 11.93
C GLY A 56 4.27 13.40 11.58
N LYS A 57 5.19 14.28 11.97
CA LYS A 57 6.64 14.06 11.85
C LYS A 57 7.04 12.83 12.65
N GLY A 58 8.05 12.11 12.17
CA GLY A 58 8.59 10.92 12.84
C GLY A 58 7.90 9.60 12.47
N LEU A 59 6.91 9.62 11.57
CA LEU A 59 6.33 8.38 11.05
C LEU A 59 7.42 7.49 10.44
N LEU A 60 7.49 6.24 10.88
CA LEU A 60 8.40 5.24 10.32
C LEU A 60 7.89 4.75 8.98
N HIS A 61 8.70 4.91 7.93
CA HIS A 61 8.43 4.42 6.59
C HIS A 61 9.42 3.32 6.24
N HIS A 62 8.91 2.09 6.08
CA HIS A 62 9.71 0.90 5.78
C HIS A 62 9.50 0.44 4.34
N SER A 63 10.59 0.11 3.65
CA SER A 63 10.60 -0.45 2.29
C SER A 63 11.64 -1.56 2.16
N ASP A 64 11.58 -2.29 1.08
CA ASP A 64 12.71 -3.08 0.62
C ASP A 64 13.83 -2.17 0.07
N ARG A 65 14.88 -2.78 -0.48
CA ARG A 65 16.01 -2.08 -1.12
C ARG A 65 15.86 -1.98 -2.64
N GLY A 66 14.65 -2.00 -3.15
CA GLY A 66 14.40 -1.76 -4.57
C GLY A 66 14.96 -0.41 -5.03
N SER A 67 15.44 -0.34 -6.27
CA SER A 67 16.09 0.86 -6.82
C SER A 67 15.18 2.10 -6.76
N GLN A 68 13.87 1.90 -6.84
CA GLN A 68 12.86 2.96 -6.74
C GLN A 68 12.90 3.62 -5.36
N TYR A 69 12.95 2.81 -4.30
CA TYR A 69 12.98 3.26 -2.91
C TYR A 69 14.36 3.81 -2.50
N CYS A 70 15.44 3.26 -3.07
CA CYS A 70 16.80 3.75 -2.84
C CYS A 70 17.12 5.04 -3.61
N SER A 71 16.24 5.49 -4.52
CA SER A 71 16.49 6.70 -5.32
C SER A 71 16.63 7.94 -4.43
N GLN A 72 17.56 8.82 -4.79
CA GLN A 72 17.77 10.08 -4.06
C GLN A 72 16.50 10.93 -3.98
N ALA A 73 15.70 10.94 -5.06
CA ALA A 73 14.45 11.70 -5.12
C ALA A 73 13.43 11.17 -4.09
N TYR A 74 13.25 9.85 -3.99
CA TYR A 74 12.35 9.24 -3.01
C TYR A 74 12.82 9.50 -1.57
N GLN A 75 14.12 9.32 -1.30
CA GLN A 75 14.71 9.57 0.01
C GLN A 75 14.62 11.05 0.43
N LYS A 76 14.79 11.98 -0.52
CA LYS A 76 14.58 13.40 -0.27
C LYS A 76 13.14 13.70 0.09
N LEU A 77 12.20 13.08 -0.61
CA LEU A 77 10.76 13.26 -0.38
C LEU A 77 10.34 12.77 1.02
N LEU A 78 10.83 11.61 1.47
CA LEU A 78 10.59 11.11 2.82
C LEU A 78 11.08 12.08 3.90
N ARG A 79 12.29 12.65 3.72
CA ARG A 79 12.83 13.68 4.62
C ARG A 79 11.99 14.95 4.63
N GLN A 80 11.51 15.40 3.47
CA GLN A 80 10.63 16.57 3.36
C GLN A 80 9.32 16.39 4.15
N PHE A 81 8.78 15.18 4.15
CA PHE A 81 7.62 14.83 4.97
C PHE A 81 7.94 14.53 6.44
N GLY A 82 9.22 14.64 6.84
CA GLY A 82 9.65 14.38 8.21
C GLY A 82 9.54 12.92 8.63
N MET A 83 9.59 11.99 7.68
CA MET A 83 9.50 10.56 7.94
C MET A 83 10.85 9.96 8.33
N GLN A 84 10.82 8.97 9.20
CA GLN A 84 11.98 8.12 9.53
C GLN A 84 12.06 6.98 8.51
N VAL A 85 13.25 6.81 7.92
CA VAL A 85 13.47 5.78 6.89
C VAL A 85 13.94 4.49 7.53
N SER A 86 13.31 3.38 7.17
CA SER A 86 13.74 2.02 7.49
C SER A 86 13.77 1.20 6.20
N MET A 87 14.76 0.33 6.08
CA MET A 87 14.89 -0.55 4.92
C MET A 87 15.18 -1.97 5.37
N SER A 88 14.58 -2.95 4.67
CA SER A 88 14.87 -4.36 4.87
C SER A 88 16.37 -4.65 4.78
N ARG A 89 16.84 -5.63 5.54
CA ARG A 89 18.20 -6.15 5.38
C ARG A 89 18.35 -6.80 4.01
N LYS A 90 19.56 -6.75 3.45
CA LYS A 90 19.83 -7.38 2.15
C LYS A 90 19.52 -8.88 2.22
N GLY A 91 18.63 -9.35 1.35
CA GLY A 91 18.25 -10.77 1.26
C GLY A 91 17.27 -11.26 2.33
N ASN A 92 16.69 -10.37 3.15
CA ASN A 92 15.70 -10.76 4.15
C ASN A 92 14.28 -10.37 3.67
N CYS A 93 13.55 -11.34 3.11
CA CYS A 93 12.18 -11.16 2.66
C CYS A 93 11.17 -10.98 3.81
N TRP A 94 11.47 -11.48 5.02
CA TRP A 94 10.57 -11.42 6.17
C TRP A 94 10.28 -9.99 6.64
N ASP A 95 11.20 -9.08 6.36
CA ASP A 95 11.08 -7.68 6.81
C ASP A 95 9.92 -6.94 6.11
N ASN A 96 9.38 -7.46 4.99
CA ASN A 96 8.23 -6.87 4.26
C ASN A 96 6.99 -7.79 4.17
N ALA A 97 6.91 -8.80 5.02
CA ALA A 97 5.81 -9.76 5.07
C ALA A 97 4.39 -9.14 5.11
N PRO A 98 4.15 -7.98 5.78
CA PRO A 98 2.83 -7.36 5.78
C PRO A 98 2.36 -6.89 4.40
N MET A 99 3.29 -6.45 3.52
CA MET A 99 2.96 -6.09 2.14
C MET A 99 2.80 -7.33 1.27
N GLU A 100 3.65 -8.33 1.43
CA GLU A 100 3.51 -9.62 0.72
C GLU A 100 2.16 -10.26 1.01
N SER A 101 1.72 -10.29 2.27
CA SER A 101 0.39 -10.76 2.65
C SER A 101 -0.73 -9.93 2.03
N CYS A 102 -0.56 -8.61 1.92
CA CYS A 102 -1.52 -7.72 1.29
C CYS A 102 -1.66 -8.03 -0.21
N TRP A 103 -0.54 -8.18 -0.91
CA TRP A 103 -0.54 -8.55 -2.32
C TRP A 103 -1.06 -9.97 -2.56
N GLY A 104 -0.77 -10.90 -1.65
CA GLY A 104 -1.34 -12.23 -1.66
C GLY A 104 -2.87 -12.19 -1.62
N SER A 105 -3.44 -11.38 -0.73
CA SER A 105 -4.90 -11.18 -0.65
C SER A 105 -5.46 -10.60 -1.95
N LEU A 106 -4.88 -9.51 -2.47
CA LEU A 106 -5.30 -8.91 -3.74
C LEU A 106 -5.27 -9.92 -4.89
N LYS A 107 -4.17 -10.68 -4.99
CA LYS A 107 -4.00 -11.67 -6.07
C LYS A 107 -5.00 -12.81 -5.94
N THR A 108 -5.18 -13.36 -4.75
CA THR A 108 -6.08 -14.50 -4.52
C THR A 108 -7.56 -14.10 -4.63
N GLU A 109 -7.93 -12.93 -4.14
CA GLU A 109 -9.33 -12.51 -4.06
C GLU A 109 -9.84 -11.82 -5.33
N LEU A 110 -8.92 -11.23 -6.14
CA LEU A 110 -9.29 -10.53 -7.37
C LEU A 110 -8.53 -11.04 -8.61
N VAL A 111 -7.19 -10.91 -8.61
CA VAL A 111 -6.39 -11.01 -9.84
C VAL A 111 -6.45 -12.39 -10.46
N HIS A 112 -6.36 -13.47 -9.66
CA HIS A 112 -6.36 -14.85 -10.15
C HIS A 112 -7.74 -15.31 -10.68
N HIS A 113 -8.80 -14.55 -10.39
CA HIS A 113 -10.16 -14.84 -10.89
C HIS A 113 -10.55 -13.99 -12.10
N ARG A 114 -9.60 -13.18 -12.64
CA ARG A 114 -9.86 -12.24 -13.72
C ARG A 114 -8.84 -12.38 -14.85
N ARG A 115 -9.32 -12.19 -16.06
CA ARG A 115 -8.49 -11.86 -17.22
C ARG A 115 -8.76 -10.41 -17.58
N PHE A 116 -7.78 -9.55 -17.42
CA PHE A 116 -7.91 -8.14 -17.73
C PHE A 116 -7.58 -7.91 -19.20
N ALA A 117 -8.57 -7.54 -20.01
CA ALA A 117 -8.38 -7.25 -21.43
C ALA A 117 -7.52 -5.97 -21.63
N SER A 118 -7.57 -5.03 -20.69
CA SER A 118 -6.77 -3.80 -20.75
C SER A 118 -6.24 -3.39 -19.38
N ARG A 119 -5.18 -2.57 -19.40
CA ARG A 119 -4.66 -1.94 -18.20
C ARG A 119 -5.67 -1.02 -17.52
N GLU A 120 -6.51 -0.37 -18.30
CA GLU A 120 -7.55 0.51 -17.78
C GLU A 120 -8.63 -0.27 -17.02
N GLN A 121 -9.04 -1.43 -17.54
CA GLN A 121 -9.93 -2.33 -16.82
C GLN A 121 -9.29 -2.77 -15.49
N ALA A 122 -8.04 -3.22 -15.51
CA ALA A 122 -7.33 -3.63 -14.31
C ALA A 122 -7.21 -2.49 -13.28
N LYS A 123 -6.89 -1.27 -13.71
CA LYS A 123 -6.84 -0.10 -12.84
C LYS A 123 -8.17 0.16 -12.13
N ARG A 124 -9.26 0.12 -12.86
CA ARG A 124 -10.59 0.35 -12.31
C ARG A 124 -10.95 -0.71 -11.27
N GLU A 125 -10.81 -1.99 -11.60
CA GLU A 125 -11.18 -3.09 -10.71
C GLU A 125 -10.27 -3.16 -9.47
N ILE A 126 -8.97 -2.91 -9.61
CA ILE A 126 -8.03 -2.85 -8.48
C ILE A 126 -8.35 -1.64 -7.58
N THR A 127 -8.67 -0.49 -8.16
CA THR A 127 -9.07 0.69 -7.39
C THR A 127 -10.34 0.41 -6.58
N GLU A 128 -11.35 -0.18 -7.19
CA GLU A 128 -12.58 -0.58 -6.50
C GLU A 128 -12.30 -1.59 -5.38
N TYR A 129 -11.47 -2.60 -5.65
CA TYR A 129 -11.06 -3.58 -4.65
C TYR A 129 -10.39 -2.91 -3.45
N ILE A 130 -9.44 -2.00 -3.66
CA ILE A 130 -8.71 -1.34 -2.57
C ILE A 130 -9.62 -0.41 -1.77
N GLU A 131 -10.32 0.51 -2.47
CA GLU A 131 -11.06 1.58 -1.82
C GLU A 131 -12.34 1.09 -1.13
N ILE A 132 -13.04 0.14 -1.74
CA ILE A 132 -14.33 -0.32 -1.26
C ILE A 132 -14.17 -1.62 -0.47
N PHE A 133 -13.63 -2.66 -1.10
CA PHE A 133 -13.61 -3.97 -0.46
C PHE A 133 -12.52 -4.07 0.60
N TYR A 134 -11.25 -3.89 0.24
CA TYR A 134 -10.12 -4.12 1.15
C TYR A 134 -10.14 -3.21 2.37
N ASN A 135 -10.29 -1.90 2.15
CA ASN A 135 -10.22 -0.93 3.23
C ASN A 135 -11.52 -0.85 4.06
N ARG A 136 -12.70 -1.08 3.47
CA ARG A 136 -13.98 -0.83 4.16
C ARG A 136 -14.77 -2.08 4.52
N ILE A 137 -14.61 -3.19 3.78
CA ILE A 137 -15.46 -4.38 3.94
C ILE A 137 -14.65 -5.57 4.44
N ARG A 138 -13.47 -5.82 3.86
CA ARG A 138 -12.66 -7.00 4.12
C ARG A 138 -12.25 -7.10 5.58
N LYS A 139 -12.74 -8.12 6.27
CA LYS A 139 -12.39 -8.40 7.66
C LYS A 139 -10.99 -8.99 7.76
N GLN A 140 -10.22 -8.55 8.76
CA GLN A 140 -8.87 -9.03 9.04
C GLN A 140 -8.80 -9.62 10.46
N ALA A 141 -8.37 -10.86 10.60
CA ALA A 141 -8.30 -11.55 11.90
C ALA A 141 -7.46 -10.76 12.93
N ARG A 142 -6.33 -10.18 12.50
CA ARG A 142 -5.47 -9.36 13.36
C ARG A 142 -6.13 -8.08 13.89
N LEU A 143 -7.23 -7.64 13.29
CA LEU A 143 -8.03 -6.48 13.71
C LEU A 143 -9.29 -6.89 14.50
N GLY A 144 -9.31 -8.10 15.07
CA GLY A 144 -10.50 -8.62 15.73
C GLY A 144 -11.66 -8.87 14.75
N HIS A 145 -11.35 -9.31 13.52
CA HIS A 145 -12.32 -9.52 12.44
C HIS A 145 -13.07 -8.25 11.99
N LEU A 146 -12.46 -7.08 12.20
CA LEU A 146 -12.94 -5.81 11.65
C LEU A 146 -12.25 -5.50 10.32
N SER A 147 -12.87 -4.67 9.51
CA SER A 147 -12.20 -4.03 8.38
C SER A 147 -11.28 -2.90 8.88
N PRO A 148 -10.27 -2.46 8.09
CA PRO A 148 -9.44 -1.31 8.44
C PRO A 148 -10.22 -0.07 8.86
N ALA A 149 -11.27 0.28 8.10
CA ALA A 149 -12.12 1.43 8.40
C ALA A 149 -12.90 1.25 9.70
N ALA A 150 -13.53 0.08 9.91
CA ALA A 150 -14.27 -0.21 11.13
C ALA A 150 -13.37 -0.25 12.37
N PHE A 151 -12.16 -0.80 12.24
CA PHE A 151 -11.16 -0.79 13.32
C PHE A 151 -10.77 0.64 13.71
N SER A 152 -10.50 1.51 12.73
CA SER A 152 -10.16 2.91 13.00
C SER A 152 -11.31 3.65 13.68
N GLN A 153 -12.55 3.48 13.21
CA GLN A 153 -13.73 4.09 13.83
C GLN A 153 -13.91 3.66 15.28
N HIS A 154 -13.80 2.36 15.53
CA HIS A 154 -13.92 1.81 16.90
C HIS A 154 -12.83 2.35 17.83
N TYR A 155 -11.57 2.36 17.35
CA TYR A 155 -10.44 2.85 18.13
C TYR A 155 -10.60 4.32 18.55
N TYR A 156 -10.94 5.20 17.60
CA TYR A 156 -11.12 6.63 17.89
C TYR A 156 -12.35 6.90 18.73
N ALA A 157 -13.45 6.17 18.53
CA ALA A 157 -14.63 6.31 19.39
C ALA A 157 -14.33 5.97 20.84
N MET A 158 -13.54 4.92 21.10
CA MET A 158 -13.11 4.59 22.47
C MET A 158 -12.22 5.66 23.09
N GLN A 159 -11.32 6.28 22.32
CA GLN A 159 -10.48 7.37 22.83
C GLN A 159 -11.25 8.64 23.16
N MET A 160 -12.33 8.92 22.43
CA MET A 160 -13.19 10.08 22.73
C MET A 160 -14.11 9.86 23.92
N ALA A 161 -14.36 8.61 24.32
CA ALA A 161 -15.20 8.25 25.46
C ALA A 161 -14.44 8.10 26.78
N ALA A 162 -13.10 8.12 26.74
CA ALA A 162 -12.22 8.02 27.91
C ALA A 162 -11.76 9.40 28.39
#